data_5a9c5552d93091aa5f6a1928559a6880
#
_entry.id   5a9c5552d93091aa5f6a1928559a6880
#
_cell.length_a   1.000
_cell.length_b   1.000
_cell.length_c   1.000
_cell.angle_alpha   90.00
_cell.angle_beta   90.00
_cell.angle_gamma   90.00
#
_symmetry.space_group_name_H-M   'P 1'
#
loop_
_entity.id
_entity.type
_entity.pdbx_description
1 polymer ?
#
loop_
_entity_poly.entity_id
_entity_poly.type
_entity_poly.pdbx_seq_one_letter_code
_entity_poly.pdbx_strand_id
1 'polypeptide(L)'
;SMGGVLGMMMASSPQTRGLIDRLVINDIGPEVPEDAIHRIRRYSSDKQLFRHLSDARDYFEEIYAPFGELSSEEWDLLLVHSLRRLDDGSLTQHYDPAILKQFGGSQNPTLAWAMFASITCRMLVIRGMDSDVLPAEIADKMVHGALRVERLEIPNTGHAPFLNTQEQISEIQSFLSNG
;
A
#
# COMPACT_ATOMS: atom_id res chain seq x y z
N SER A 1 -0.03 0.46 1.27
CA SER A 1 0.25 -0.81 1.91
C SER A 1 1.13 -0.63 3.16
N MET A 2 2.42 -1.02 3.12
CA MET A 2 3.32 -0.98 4.28
C MET A 2 3.39 0.40 4.98
N GLY A 3 3.42 1.48 4.22
CA GLY A 3 3.34 2.83 4.78
C GLY A 3 2.07 3.07 5.60
N GLY A 4 0.94 2.48 5.18
CA GLY A 4 -0.32 2.53 5.92
C GLY A 4 -0.23 1.81 7.27
N VAL A 5 0.43 0.65 7.32
CA VAL A 5 0.69 -0.07 8.59
C VAL A 5 1.51 0.80 9.54
N LEU A 6 2.61 1.38 9.04
CA LEU A 6 3.44 2.29 9.84
C LEU A 6 2.68 3.53 10.30
N GLY A 7 1.86 4.12 9.42
CA GLY A 7 0.98 5.24 9.75
C GLY A 7 -0.01 4.90 10.85
N MET A 8 -0.66 3.75 10.79
CA MET A 8 -1.56 3.27 11.84
C MET A 8 -0.83 3.07 13.17
N MET A 9 0.36 2.47 13.14
CA MET A 9 1.20 2.30 14.34
C MET A 9 1.57 3.65 14.97
N MET A 10 1.99 4.62 14.17
CA MET A 10 2.33 5.96 14.65
C MET A 10 1.11 6.70 15.19
N ALA A 11 -0.03 6.61 14.50
CA ALA A 11 -1.27 7.30 14.91
C ALA A 11 -1.91 6.70 16.17
N SER A 12 -1.64 5.43 16.47
CA SER A 12 -2.11 4.76 17.70
C SER A 12 -1.17 4.91 18.88
N SER A 13 0.13 5.18 18.63
CA SER A 13 1.15 5.28 19.68
C SER A 13 1.01 6.55 20.50
N PRO A 14 0.98 6.49 21.86
CA PRO A 14 0.94 7.67 22.72
C PRO A 14 2.07 8.67 22.47
N GLN A 15 3.23 8.20 22.00
CA GLN A 15 4.42 9.02 21.76
C GLN A 15 4.34 9.83 20.47
N THR A 16 3.61 9.34 19.46
CA THR A 16 3.61 9.92 18.10
C THR A 16 2.23 10.37 17.60
N ARG A 17 1.14 9.89 18.20
CA ARG A 17 -0.23 10.22 17.75
C ARG A 17 -0.52 11.73 17.67
N GLY A 18 0.07 12.53 18.53
CA GLY A 18 -0.08 13.99 18.54
C GLY A 18 0.62 14.71 17.38
N LEU A 19 1.42 13.99 16.59
CA LEU A 19 2.10 14.50 15.38
C LEU A 19 1.29 14.25 14.11
N ILE A 20 0.21 13.46 14.19
CA ILE A 20 -0.59 13.03 13.03
C ILE A 20 -2.00 13.61 13.18
N ASP A 21 -2.30 14.58 12.34
CA ASP A 21 -3.62 15.19 12.25
C ASP A 21 -4.56 14.43 11.32
N ARG A 22 -4.01 13.89 10.23
CA ARG A 22 -4.74 13.11 9.22
C ARG A 22 -3.90 11.96 8.70
N LEU A 23 -4.54 10.86 8.39
CA LEU A 23 -3.89 9.67 7.86
C LEU A 23 -4.61 9.17 6.61
N VAL A 24 -3.90 9.12 5.49
CA VAL A 24 -4.36 8.45 4.28
C VAL A 24 -3.77 7.04 4.25
N ILE A 25 -4.64 6.05 4.16
CA ILE A 25 -4.28 4.62 4.16
C ILE A 25 -4.61 4.07 2.78
N ASN A 26 -3.60 3.75 1.99
CA ASN A 26 -3.77 3.17 0.67
C ASN A 26 -3.79 1.64 0.74
N ASP A 27 -4.99 1.10 0.64
CA ASP A 27 -5.34 -0.30 0.39
C ASP A 27 -4.72 -1.33 1.35
N ILE A 28 -4.78 -1.04 2.64
CA ILE A 28 -4.34 -1.92 3.72
C ILE A 28 -5.21 -1.73 4.96
N GLY A 29 -5.44 -2.78 5.70
CA GLY A 29 -6.18 -2.74 6.97
C GLY A 29 -5.37 -3.26 8.15
N PRO A 30 -5.98 -3.27 9.34
CA PRO A 30 -5.40 -3.90 10.54
C PRO A 30 -5.25 -5.42 10.40
N GLU A 31 -5.97 -6.00 9.48
CA GLU A 31 -5.99 -7.42 9.17
C GLU A 31 -5.81 -7.61 7.66
N VAL A 32 -4.98 -8.56 7.26
CA VAL A 32 -4.73 -8.91 5.87
C VAL A 32 -4.97 -10.41 5.69
N PRO A 33 -5.75 -10.83 4.69
CA PRO A 33 -5.98 -12.25 4.41
C PRO A 33 -4.67 -13.03 4.17
N GLU A 34 -4.59 -14.25 4.68
CA GLU A 34 -3.37 -15.08 4.57
C GLU A 34 -2.97 -15.34 3.11
N ASP A 35 -3.93 -15.55 2.23
CA ASP A 35 -3.68 -15.78 0.79
C ASP A 35 -3.01 -14.56 0.14
N ALA A 36 -3.44 -13.34 0.50
CA ALA A 36 -2.81 -12.11 0.03
C ALA A 36 -1.36 -11.99 0.55
N ILE A 37 -1.11 -12.34 1.80
CA ILE A 37 0.25 -12.38 2.36
C ILE A 37 1.11 -13.40 1.61
N HIS A 38 0.58 -14.59 1.33
CA HIS A 38 1.29 -15.62 0.57
C HIS A 38 1.61 -15.16 -0.86
N ARG A 39 0.67 -14.48 -1.52
CA ARG A 39 0.89 -13.89 -2.84
C ARG A 39 1.99 -12.84 -2.81
N ILE A 40 1.95 -11.89 -1.87
CA ILE A 40 2.97 -10.83 -1.71
C ILE A 40 4.35 -11.46 -1.47
N ARG A 41 4.46 -12.43 -0.59
CA ARG A 41 5.72 -13.12 -0.32
C ARG A 41 6.31 -13.77 -1.57
N ARG A 42 5.49 -14.38 -2.43
CA ARG A 42 5.93 -15.09 -3.61
C ARG A 42 6.69 -14.19 -4.59
N TYR A 43 6.17 -12.98 -4.90
CA TYR A 43 6.85 -12.06 -5.82
C TYR A 43 7.91 -11.19 -5.15
N SER A 44 7.92 -11.14 -3.82
CA SER A 44 8.90 -10.34 -3.08
C SER A 44 10.10 -11.14 -2.57
N SER A 45 10.03 -12.49 -2.57
CA SER A 45 11.06 -13.35 -1.97
C SER A 45 12.38 -13.29 -2.71
N ASP A 46 12.34 -13.23 -4.03
CA ASP A 46 13.53 -13.29 -4.88
C ASP A 46 13.69 -11.99 -5.68
N LYS A 47 14.80 -11.29 -5.44
CA LYS A 47 15.17 -10.15 -6.28
C LYS A 47 15.46 -10.64 -7.69
N GLN A 48 14.75 -10.06 -8.64
CA GLN A 48 15.00 -10.30 -10.05
C GLN A 48 16.25 -9.54 -10.51
N LEU A 49 16.96 -10.16 -11.45
CA LEU A 49 18.08 -9.53 -12.18
C LEU A 49 17.65 -9.35 -13.64
N PHE A 50 17.75 -8.13 -14.13
CA PHE A 50 17.37 -7.77 -15.49
C PHE A 50 18.62 -7.31 -16.25
N ARG A 51 18.81 -7.83 -17.46
CA ARG A 51 19.90 -7.38 -18.35
C ARG A 51 19.51 -6.10 -19.09
N HIS A 52 18.25 -5.97 -19.45
CA HIS A 52 17.71 -4.83 -20.18
C HIS A 52 16.57 -4.19 -19.39
N LEU A 53 16.33 -2.90 -19.63
CA LEU A 53 15.24 -2.17 -19.02
C LEU A 53 13.87 -2.69 -19.50
N SER A 54 13.81 -3.18 -20.74
CA SER A 54 12.61 -3.84 -21.29
C SER A 54 12.19 -5.04 -20.46
N ASP A 55 13.14 -5.89 -20.06
CA ASP A 55 12.85 -7.09 -19.28
C ASP A 55 12.29 -6.74 -17.89
N ALA A 56 12.83 -5.65 -17.32
CA ALA A 56 12.30 -5.12 -16.06
C ALA A 56 10.90 -4.55 -16.23
N ARG A 57 10.64 -3.84 -17.34
CA ARG A 57 9.32 -3.30 -17.66
C ARG A 57 8.28 -4.39 -17.77
N ASP A 58 8.53 -5.41 -18.58
CA ASP A 58 7.63 -6.55 -18.78
C ASP A 58 7.29 -7.23 -17.43
N TYR A 59 8.29 -7.41 -16.58
CA TYR A 59 8.12 -7.97 -15.24
C TYR A 59 7.23 -7.09 -14.35
N PHE A 60 7.48 -5.78 -14.32
CA PHE A 60 6.68 -4.87 -13.48
C PHE A 60 5.26 -4.70 -14.02
N GLU A 61 5.08 -4.68 -15.35
CA GLU A 61 3.74 -4.65 -15.96
C GLU A 61 2.92 -5.89 -15.58
N GLU A 62 3.55 -7.07 -15.51
CA GLU A 62 2.89 -8.30 -15.07
C GLU A 62 2.47 -8.22 -13.59
N ILE A 63 3.40 -7.89 -12.70
CA ILE A 63 3.11 -7.93 -11.25
C ILE A 63 2.24 -6.78 -10.76
N TYR A 64 2.24 -5.63 -11.47
CA TYR A 64 1.47 -4.45 -11.11
C TYR A 64 0.20 -4.27 -11.97
N ALA A 65 -0.08 -5.17 -12.90
CA ALA A 65 -1.31 -5.15 -13.69
C ALA A 65 -2.59 -4.91 -12.86
N PRO A 66 -2.74 -5.47 -11.65
CA PRO A 66 -3.92 -5.23 -10.82
C PRO A 66 -3.99 -3.84 -10.19
N PHE A 67 -2.92 -3.02 -10.23
CA PHE A 67 -2.86 -1.75 -9.48
C PHE A 67 -3.53 -0.57 -10.19
N GLY A 68 -3.94 -0.77 -11.43
CA GLY A 68 -4.51 0.23 -12.32
C GLY A 68 -3.65 0.49 -13.54
N GLU A 69 -4.13 1.39 -14.40
CA GLU A 69 -3.44 1.72 -15.65
C GLU A 69 -2.43 2.85 -15.44
N LEU A 70 -1.27 2.71 -16.08
CA LEU A 70 -0.24 3.75 -16.18
C LEU A 70 0.02 4.07 -17.65
N SER A 71 0.24 5.35 -17.95
CA SER A 71 0.78 5.80 -19.23
C SER A 71 2.23 5.34 -19.41
N SER A 72 2.76 5.45 -20.63
CA SER A 72 4.17 5.08 -20.90
C SER A 72 5.15 5.91 -20.06
N GLU A 73 4.86 7.19 -19.91
CA GLU A 73 5.69 8.12 -19.12
C GLU A 73 5.65 7.79 -17.62
N GLU A 74 4.49 7.38 -17.09
CA GLU A 74 4.36 6.95 -15.70
C GLU A 74 5.10 5.64 -15.45
N TRP A 75 5.06 4.70 -16.41
CA TRP A 75 5.87 3.49 -16.35
C TRP A 75 7.36 3.79 -16.33
N ASP A 76 7.84 4.69 -17.18
CA ASP A 76 9.25 5.07 -17.20
C ASP A 76 9.69 5.68 -15.87
N LEU A 77 8.85 6.53 -15.27
CA LEU A 77 9.10 7.13 -13.97
C LEU A 77 9.12 6.06 -12.85
N LEU A 78 8.17 5.14 -12.86
CA LEU A 78 8.11 4.03 -11.91
C LEU A 78 9.38 3.18 -11.97
N LEU A 79 9.83 2.81 -13.17
CA LEU A 79 11.03 2.00 -13.36
C LEU A 79 12.29 2.69 -12.86
N VAL A 80 12.45 3.99 -13.15
CA VAL A 80 13.59 4.79 -12.67
C VAL A 80 13.70 4.75 -11.14
N HIS A 81 12.57 4.80 -10.44
CA HIS A 81 12.56 4.80 -8.97
C HIS A 81 12.53 3.41 -8.34
N SER A 82 12.10 2.39 -9.09
CA SER A 82 11.98 1.01 -8.59
C SER A 82 13.24 0.17 -8.81
N LEU A 83 14.16 0.62 -9.67
CA LEU A 83 15.35 -0.11 -10.06
C LEU A 83 16.63 0.56 -9.58
N ARG A 84 17.64 -0.24 -9.34
CA ARG A 84 19.02 0.22 -9.19
C ARG A 84 19.94 -0.59 -10.12
N ARG A 85 21.00 0.04 -10.59
CA ARG A 85 22.05 -0.62 -11.37
C ARG A 85 23.08 -1.23 -10.44
N LEU A 86 23.54 -2.43 -10.76
CA LEU A 86 24.63 -3.12 -10.10
C LEU A 86 25.96 -2.85 -10.81
N ASP A 87 27.08 -3.22 -10.17
CA ASP A 87 28.45 -2.99 -10.68
C ASP A 87 28.71 -3.71 -12.00
N ASP A 88 28.07 -4.84 -12.26
CA ASP A 88 28.14 -5.60 -13.51
C ASP A 88 27.24 -5.02 -14.63
N GLY A 89 26.55 -3.90 -14.35
CA GLY A 89 25.65 -3.23 -15.28
C GLY A 89 24.22 -3.77 -15.32
N SER A 90 23.92 -4.89 -14.66
CA SER A 90 22.57 -5.41 -14.54
C SER A 90 21.68 -4.52 -13.66
N LEU A 91 20.37 -4.69 -13.77
CA LEU A 91 19.37 -3.97 -12.99
C LEU A 91 18.73 -4.92 -11.98
N THR A 92 18.34 -4.40 -10.82
CA THR A 92 17.56 -5.13 -9.82
C THR A 92 16.62 -4.20 -9.07
N GLN A 93 15.62 -4.75 -8.38
CA GLN A 93 14.70 -3.94 -7.57
C GLN A 93 15.45 -3.18 -6.48
N HIS A 94 15.02 -1.92 -6.28
CA HIS A 94 15.64 -0.98 -5.35
C HIS A 94 15.02 -1.01 -3.95
N TYR A 95 14.96 -2.18 -3.33
CA TYR A 95 14.56 -2.32 -1.93
C TYR A 95 15.51 -3.27 -1.18
N ASP A 96 15.54 -3.18 0.14
CA ASP A 96 16.26 -4.12 0.98
C ASP A 96 15.43 -5.40 1.20
N PRO A 97 15.91 -6.60 0.80
CA PRO A 97 15.19 -7.85 1.05
C PRO A 97 14.88 -8.12 2.53
N ALA A 98 15.61 -7.49 3.45
CA ALA A 98 15.35 -7.63 4.88
C ALA A 98 13.95 -7.12 5.28
N ILE A 99 13.31 -6.27 4.46
CA ILE A 99 11.94 -5.82 4.66
C ILE A 99 10.94 -6.98 4.74
N LEU A 100 11.23 -8.08 4.04
CA LEU A 100 10.37 -9.27 4.02
C LEU A 100 10.33 -10.02 5.35
N LYS A 101 11.35 -9.84 6.20
CA LYS A 101 11.38 -10.45 7.54
C LYS A 101 10.21 -9.97 8.42
N GLN A 102 9.68 -8.78 8.13
CA GLN A 102 8.55 -8.20 8.85
C GLN A 102 7.23 -8.95 8.58
N PHE A 103 7.11 -9.59 7.41
CA PHE A 103 5.95 -10.42 7.07
C PHE A 103 6.02 -11.85 7.64
N GLY A 104 7.08 -12.20 8.37
CA GLY A 104 7.30 -13.52 8.96
C GLY A 104 6.66 -13.74 10.33
N GLY A 105 6.19 -12.67 10.99
CA GLY A 105 5.57 -12.74 12.30
C GLY A 105 4.13 -13.26 12.26
N SER A 106 3.68 -13.93 13.33
CA SER A 106 2.27 -14.23 13.52
C SER A 106 1.50 -12.92 13.68
N GLN A 107 0.53 -12.69 12.80
CA GLN A 107 -0.41 -11.57 12.98
C GLN A 107 -1.28 -11.86 14.21
N ASN A 108 -1.51 -10.83 15.02
CA ASN A 108 -2.53 -10.85 16.07
C ASN A 108 -3.64 -9.86 15.67
N PRO A 109 -4.69 -10.34 14.96
CA PRO A 109 -5.75 -9.46 14.48
C PRO A 109 -6.45 -8.70 15.61
N THR A 110 -6.65 -9.35 16.77
CA THR A 110 -7.28 -8.71 17.93
C THR A 110 -6.49 -7.49 18.41
N LEU A 111 -5.17 -7.61 18.49
CA LEU A 111 -4.30 -6.49 18.90
C LEU A 111 -4.26 -5.41 17.82
N ALA A 112 -4.19 -5.79 16.56
CA ALA A 112 -4.18 -4.85 15.43
C ALA A 112 -5.48 -4.03 15.35
N TRP A 113 -6.63 -4.67 15.54
CA TRP A 113 -7.92 -3.98 15.61
C TRP A 113 -8.07 -3.07 16.83
N ALA A 114 -7.58 -3.50 18.00
CA ALA A 114 -7.56 -2.66 19.20
C ALA A 114 -6.67 -1.42 19.00
N MET A 115 -5.54 -1.60 18.36
CA MET A 115 -4.63 -0.51 17.99
C MET A 115 -5.31 0.46 17.01
N PHE A 116 -5.95 -0.04 15.95
CA PHE A 116 -6.69 0.77 14.97
C PHE A 116 -7.81 1.58 15.63
N ALA A 117 -8.61 0.95 16.50
CA ALA A 117 -9.70 1.60 17.23
C ALA A 117 -9.21 2.72 18.19
N SER A 118 -7.93 2.73 18.56
CA SER A 118 -7.34 3.77 19.41
C SER A 118 -6.90 5.02 18.64
N ILE A 119 -6.93 5.00 17.30
CA ILE A 119 -6.57 6.14 16.45
C ILE A 119 -7.63 7.22 16.56
N THR A 120 -7.21 8.45 16.83
CA THR A 120 -8.12 9.59 17.05
C THR A 120 -8.10 10.62 15.94
N CYS A 121 -7.07 10.62 15.07
CA CYS A 121 -7.02 11.50 13.91
C CYS A 121 -8.05 11.10 12.84
N ARG A 122 -8.34 12.01 11.90
CA ARG A 122 -9.15 11.69 10.73
C ARG A 122 -8.40 10.72 9.81
N MET A 123 -9.11 9.73 9.27
CA MET A 123 -8.54 8.74 8.35
C MET A 123 -9.31 8.70 7.04
N LEU A 124 -8.58 8.61 5.92
CA LEU A 124 -9.12 8.25 4.61
C LEU A 124 -8.57 6.88 4.24
N VAL A 125 -9.44 5.89 4.15
CA VAL A 125 -9.10 4.55 3.66
C VAL A 125 -9.42 4.50 2.16
N ILE A 126 -8.40 4.37 1.34
CA ILE A 126 -8.53 4.16 -0.10
C ILE A 126 -8.49 2.66 -0.36
N ARG A 127 -9.44 2.17 -1.13
CA ARG A 127 -9.57 0.74 -1.44
C ARG A 127 -9.70 0.52 -2.94
N GLY A 128 -8.85 -0.34 -3.50
CA GLY A 128 -9.12 -0.94 -4.81
C GLY A 128 -10.29 -1.93 -4.71
N MET A 129 -11.32 -1.77 -5.54
CA MET A 129 -12.53 -2.61 -5.43
C MET A 129 -12.25 -4.10 -5.64
N ASP A 130 -11.18 -4.42 -6.38
CA ASP A 130 -10.74 -5.79 -6.65
C ASP A 130 -9.56 -6.24 -5.74
N SER A 131 -9.29 -5.48 -4.67
CA SER A 131 -8.19 -5.79 -3.76
C SER A 131 -8.45 -7.05 -2.95
N ASP A 132 -7.47 -7.95 -2.97
CA ASP A 132 -7.38 -9.14 -2.11
C ASP A 132 -6.70 -8.84 -0.76
N VAL A 133 -6.01 -7.70 -0.66
CA VAL A 133 -5.31 -7.27 0.57
C VAL A 133 -6.23 -6.51 1.52
N LEU A 134 -7.15 -5.72 0.96
CA LEU A 134 -8.20 -5.02 1.69
C LEU A 134 -9.58 -5.40 1.15
N PRO A 135 -10.12 -6.59 1.49
CA PRO A 135 -11.48 -6.97 1.14
C PRO A 135 -12.54 -5.98 1.66
N ALA A 136 -13.70 -5.95 1.00
CA ALA A 136 -14.77 -5.00 1.34
C ALA A 136 -15.22 -5.11 2.80
N GLU A 137 -15.35 -6.33 3.32
CA GLU A 137 -15.75 -6.59 4.71
C GLU A 137 -14.75 -6.04 5.73
N ILE A 138 -13.45 -6.05 5.43
CA ILE A 138 -12.42 -5.45 6.29
C ILE A 138 -12.51 -3.93 6.23
N ALA A 139 -12.67 -3.36 5.03
CA ALA A 139 -12.85 -1.93 4.86
C ALA A 139 -14.15 -1.41 5.54
N ASP A 140 -15.24 -2.15 5.44
CA ASP A 140 -16.49 -1.86 6.15
C ASP A 140 -16.28 -1.85 7.67
N LYS A 141 -15.58 -2.84 8.18
CA LYS A 141 -15.24 -2.92 9.61
C LYS A 141 -14.36 -1.75 10.07
N MET A 142 -13.44 -1.26 9.20
CA MET A 142 -12.65 -0.06 9.50
C MET A 142 -13.52 1.17 9.63
N VAL A 143 -14.45 1.39 8.69
CA VAL A 143 -15.37 2.56 8.71
C VAL A 143 -16.29 2.54 9.93
N HIS A 144 -16.80 1.36 10.32
CA HIS A 144 -17.70 1.24 11.47
C HIS A 144 -16.97 1.13 12.81
N GLY A 145 -15.71 0.75 12.80
CA GLY A 145 -14.89 0.49 14.00
C GLY A 145 -14.15 1.69 14.58
N ALA A 146 -14.18 2.85 13.90
CA ALA A 146 -13.52 4.07 14.35
C ALA A 146 -14.33 5.32 14.00
N LEU A 147 -14.16 6.38 14.79
CA LEU A 147 -15.08 7.55 14.78
C LEU A 147 -14.89 8.51 13.58
N ARG A 148 -13.78 8.43 12.86
CA ARG A 148 -13.40 9.45 11.86
C ARG A 148 -12.75 8.83 10.64
N VAL A 149 -13.39 7.80 10.09
CA VAL A 149 -12.90 7.09 8.89
C VAL A 149 -13.83 7.40 7.72
N GLU A 150 -13.24 7.96 6.67
CA GLU A 150 -13.85 8.11 5.36
C GLU A 150 -13.30 7.02 4.44
N ARG A 151 -14.05 6.59 3.43
CA ARG A 151 -13.61 5.59 2.46
C ARG A 151 -13.73 6.12 1.05
N LEU A 152 -12.69 5.88 0.24
CA LEU A 152 -12.66 6.09 -1.19
C LEU A 152 -12.46 4.75 -1.89
N GLU A 153 -13.36 4.35 -2.76
CA GLU A 153 -13.24 3.11 -3.55
C GLU A 153 -12.81 3.43 -4.98
N ILE A 154 -11.82 2.69 -5.46
CA ILE A 154 -11.28 2.82 -6.81
C ILE A 154 -11.73 1.60 -7.63
N PRO A 155 -12.59 1.78 -8.63
CA PRO A 155 -13.10 0.69 -9.45
C PRO A 155 -12.00 0.07 -10.33
N ASN A 156 -12.18 -1.20 -10.69
CA ASN A 156 -11.28 -1.96 -11.58
C ASN A 156 -9.81 -1.94 -11.14
N THR A 157 -9.57 -1.92 -9.84
CA THR A 157 -8.23 -1.78 -9.29
C THR A 157 -8.06 -2.73 -8.10
N GLY A 158 -6.97 -3.47 -8.08
CA GLY A 158 -6.56 -4.33 -6.98
C GLY A 158 -5.59 -3.63 -6.03
N HIS A 159 -4.75 -4.41 -5.36
CA HIS A 159 -3.77 -3.90 -4.39
C HIS A 159 -2.44 -3.51 -5.08
N ALA A 160 -2.05 -2.25 -4.99
CA ALA A 160 -2.72 -1.08 -4.41
C ALA A 160 -2.90 0.00 -5.49
N PRO A 161 -3.98 0.81 -5.46
CA PRO A 161 -4.17 1.88 -6.44
C PRO A 161 -2.93 2.79 -6.56
N PHE A 162 -2.57 3.16 -7.79
CA PHE A 162 -1.43 4.04 -8.05
C PHE A 162 -1.68 5.50 -7.63
N LEU A 163 -2.94 5.90 -7.51
CA LEU A 163 -3.36 7.26 -7.12
C LEU A 163 -2.87 8.34 -8.10
N ASN A 164 -2.88 8.03 -9.39
CA ASN A 164 -2.34 8.84 -10.47
C ASN A 164 -3.40 9.65 -11.25
N THR A 165 -4.69 9.36 -11.07
CA THR A 165 -5.73 10.10 -11.77
C THR A 165 -6.05 11.43 -11.07
N GLN A 166 -6.47 12.44 -11.87
CA GLN A 166 -6.84 13.75 -11.33
C GLN A 166 -7.98 13.66 -10.31
N GLU A 167 -8.92 12.74 -10.51
CA GLU A 167 -10.04 12.51 -9.58
C GLU A 167 -9.52 11.99 -8.22
N GLN A 168 -8.69 10.94 -8.22
CA GLN A 168 -8.10 10.38 -7.01
C GLN A 168 -7.25 11.43 -6.25
N ILE A 169 -6.47 12.21 -6.99
CA ILE A 169 -5.64 13.28 -6.42
C ILE A 169 -6.53 14.34 -5.76
N SER A 170 -7.62 14.77 -6.44
CA SER A 170 -8.53 15.79 -5.92
C SER A 170 -9.24 15.34 -4.65
N GLU A 171 -9.67 14.08 -4.57
CA GLU A 171 -10.31 13.52 -3.37
C GLU A 171 -9.32 13.51 -2.18
N ILE A 172 -8.09 13.07 -2.41
CA ILE A 172 -7.04 13.08 -1.38
C ILE A 172 -6.73 14.51 -0.94
N GLN A 173 -6.59 15.45 -1.87
CA GLN A 173 -6.34 16.86 -1.55
C GLN A 173 -7.49 17.48 -0.76
N SER A 174 -8.73 17.17 -1.14
CA SER A 174 -9.93 17.61 -0.41
C SER A 174 -9.90 17.11 1.04
N PHE A 175 -9.64 15.82 1.23
CA PHE A 175 -9.52 15.23 2.57
C PHE A 175 -8.40 15.90 3.39
N LEU A 176 -7.25 16.17 2.79
CA LEU A 176 -6.11 16.77 3.49
C LEU A 176 -6.30 18.26 3.78
N SER A 177 -7.12 18.99 3.00
CA SER A 177 -7.30 20.45 3.12
C SER A 177 -8.50 20.85 3.98
N ASN A 178 -9.55 20.04 4.04
CA ASN A 178 -10.77 20.34 4.78
C ASN A 178 -10.57 20.08 6.28
N GLY A 179 -10.23 21.13 7.00
CA GLY A 179 -9.97 21.15 8.44
C GLY A 179 -11.15 21.32 9.30
#